data_2194388974fe4232a45d6f854e6626a0
#
_entry.id   2194388974fe4232a45d6f854e6626a0
#
_cell.length_a   1.000
_cell.length_b   1.000
_cell.length_c   1.000
_cell.angle_alpha   90.00
_cell.angle_beta   90.00
_cell.angle_gamma   90.00
#
_symmetry.space_group_name_H-M   'P 1'
#
loop_
_entity.id
_entity.type
_entity.pdbx_description
1 polymer ?
#
loop_
_entity_poly.entity_id
_entity_poly.type
_entity_poly.pdbx_seq_one_letter_code
_entity_poly.pdbx_strand_id
1 'polypeptide(L)'
;MLTLFYLLAAVSVIAALVVVAAKSPITSVIALIVCFLSIAGHYVLLNAQFLAMVHVIVYTGAILILMLFVIMLLNMNEEVEKRKPVLARISAVVTGGLLLLVLLAATRQGLNLSASGDLAGGTGLVKHIGTVLFREFLIPFELSSVLFLSAMAGAMMLAKKDGTEHINLPPSSEPDEA
;
A
#
# COMPACT_ATOMS: atom_id res chain seq x y z
N MET A 1 -4.81 -15.59 -22.91
CA MET A 1 -4.40 -15.44 -21.48
C MET A 1 -2.95 -15.02 -21.35
N LEU A 2 -1.98 -15.73 -21.97
CA LEU A 2 -0.55 -15.42 -21.87
C LEU A 2 -0.19 -14.01 -22.37
N THR A 3 -0.74 -13.60 -23.51
CA THR A 3 -0.50 -12.26 -24.07
C THR A 3 -0.96 -11.14 -23.14
N LEU A 4 -2.15 -11.31 -22.52
CA LEU A 4 -2.69 -10.34 -21.56
C LEU A 4 -1.81 -10.26 -20.30
N PHE A 5 -1.30 -11.41 -19.85
CA PHE A 5 -0.38 -11.47 -18.72
C PHE A 5 0.88 -10.65 -18.97
N TYR A 6 1.54 -10.85 -20.13
CA TYR A 6 2.74 -10.08 -20.49
C TYR A 6 2.47 -8.59 -20.68
N LEU A 7 1.30 -8.24 -21.20
CA LEU A 7 0.91 -6.84 -21.35
C LEU A 7 0.76 -6.16 -19.98
N LEU A 8 0.04 -6.79 -19.07
CA LEU A 8 -0.11 -6.28 -17.68
C LEU A 8 1.24 -6.24 -16.96
N ALA A 9 2.11 -7.25 -17.16
CA ALA A 9 3.45 -7.26 -16.59
C ALA A 9 4.30 -6.09 -17.09
N ALA A 10 4.25 -5.82 -18.39
CA ALA A 10 4.95 -4.66 -18.96
C ALA A 10 4.44 -3.34 -18.37
N VAL A 11 3.11 -3.18 -18.27
CA VAL A 11 2.50 -1.98 -17.68
C VAL A 11 2.93 -1.82 -16.21
N SER A 12 2.93 -2.89 -15.41
CA SER A 12 3.33 -2.81 -13.99
C SER A 12 4.81 -2.43 -13.84
N VAL A 13 5.70 -3.00 -14.67
CA VAL A 13 7.13 -2.67 -14.63
C VAL A 13 7.39 -1.23 -15.06
N ILE A 14 6.76 -0.77 -16.14
CA ILE A 14 6.88 0.62 -16.61
C ILE A 14 6.36 1.57 -15.55
N ALA A 15 5.18 1.31 -14.97
CA ALA A 15 4.61 2.12 -13.90
C ALA A 15 5.54 2.17 -12.68
N ALA A 16 6.12 1.04 -12.26
CA ALA A 16 7.07 0.97 -11.15
C ALA A 16 8.36 1.79 -11.43
N LEU A 17 8.85 1.78 -12.65
CA LEU A 17 9.99 2.62 -13.05
C LEU A 17 9.64 4.11 -12.99
N VAL A 18 8.43 4.48 -13.41
CA VAL A 18 7.95 5.87 -13.32
C VAL A 18 7.82 6.30 -11.86
N VAL A 19 7.34 5.43 -10.95
CA VAL A 19 7.27 5.71 -9.50
C VAL A 19 8.64 6.14 -8.96
N VAL A 20 9.70 5.45 -9.34
CA VAL A 20 11.06 5.73 -8.85
C VAL A 20 11.70 6.93 -9.54
N ALA A 21 11.40 7.14 -10.83
CA ALA A 21 11.99 8.20 -11.64
C ALA A 21 11.25 9.54 -11.52
N ALA A 22 10.01 9.55 -11.01
CA ALA A 22 9.20 10.75 -10.92
C ALA A 22 9.81 11.76 -9.94
N LYS A 23 9.89 13.03 -10.39
CA LYS A 23 10.36 14.14 -9.56
C LYS A 23 9.27 14.67 -8.62
N SER A 24 8.02 14.61 -9.06
CA SER A 24 6.87 15.06 -8.26
C SER A 24 6.29 13.90 -7.45
N PRO A 25 6.09 14.06 -6.14
CA PRO A 25 5.47 13.03 -5.29
C PRO A 25 4.07 12.63 -5.77
N ILE A 26 3.29 13.60 -6.28
CA ILE A 26 1.94 13.33 -6.80
C ILE A 26 2.00 12.41 -8.02
N THR A 27 2.91 12.68 -8.96
CA THR A 27 3.09 11.83 -10.15
C THR A 27 3.53 10.42 -9.77
N SER A 28 4.40 10.30 -8.75
CA SER A 28 4.85 9.01 -8.23
C SER A 28 3.67 8.20 -7.68
N VAL A 29 2.79 8.81 -6.88
CA VAL A 29 1.60 8.11 -6.34
C VAL A 29 0.61 7.73 -7.43
N ILE A 30 0.38 8.57 -8.44
CA ILE A 30 -0.49 8.22 -9.58
C ILE A 30 0.07 7.03 -10.35
N ALA A 31 1.37 7.01 -10.62
CA ALA A 31 2.03 5.87 -11.25
C ALA A 31 1.93 4.60 -10.39
N LEU A 32 1.99 4.73 -9.06
CA LEU A 32 1.84 3.62 -8.13
C LEU A 32 0.40 3.05 -8.16
N ILE A 33 -0.62 3.89 -8.31
CA ILE A 33 -2.01 3.46 -8.51
C ILE A 33 -2.12 2.59 -9.76
N VAL A 34 -1.55 3.04 -10.88
CA VAL A 34 -1.54 2.27 -12.14
C VAL A 34 -0.81 0.93 -11.97
N CYS A 35 0.31 0.92 -11.27
CA CYS A 35 1.05 -0.29 -10.95
C CYS A 35 0.19 -1.30 -10.17
N PHE A 36 -0.49 -0.86 -9.12
CA PHE A 36 -1.33 -1.72 -8.29
C PHE A 36 -2.58 -2.20 -9.01
N LEU A 37 -3.20 -1.39 -9.86
CA LEU A 37 -4.29 -1.85 -10.73
C LEU A 37 -3.84 -2.94 -11.69
N SER A 38 -2.63 -2.82 -12.24
CA SER A 38 -2.04 -3.86 -13.10
C SER A 38 -1.79 -5.16 -12.34
N ILE A 39 -1.30 -5.09 -11.09
CA ILE A 39 -1.13 -6.24 -10.21
C ILE A 39 -2.48 -6.89 -9.87
N ALA A 40 -3.52 -6.10 -9.61
CA ALA A 40 -4.87 -6.64 -9.41
C ALA A 40 -5.37 -7.40 -10.65
N GLY A 41 -5.04 -6.93 -11.86
CA GLY A 41 -5.29 -7.64 -13.11
C GLY A 41 -4.59 -9.02 -13.16
N HIS A 42 -3.35 -9.11 -12.66
CA HIS A 42 -2.66 -10.41 -12.57
C HIS A 42 -3.36 -11.37 -11.60
N TYR A 43 -3.89 -10.88 -10.47
CA TYR A 43 -4.67 -11.71 -9.55
C TYR A 43 -5.92 -12.28 -10.21
N VAL A 44 -6.62 -11.50 -11.05
CA VAL A 44 -7.76 -12.00 -11.82
C VAL A 44 -7.33 -13.11 -12.79
N LEU A 45 -6.21 -12.91 -13.50
CA LEU A 45 -5.69 -13.92 -14.44
C LEU A 45 -5.27 -15.23 -13.74
N LEU A 46 -4.85 -15.12 -12.48
CA LEU A 46 -4.46 -16.26 -11.63
C LEU A 46 -5.66 -16.92 -10.92
N ASN A 47 -6.91 -16.55 -11.27
CA ASN A 47 -8.15 -17.00 -10.61
C ASN A 47 -8.25 -16.65 -9.11
N ALA A 48 -7.46 -15.69 -8.63
CA ALA A 48 -7.50 -15.16 -7.26
C ALA A 48 -8.46 -13.95 -7.17
N GLN A 49 -9.72 -14.14 -7.53
CA GLN A 49 -10.71 -13.07 -7.68
C GLN A 49 -10.93 -12.29 -6.40
N PHE A 50 -11.01 -12.97 -5.25
CA PHE A 50 -11.17 -12.31 -3.95
C PHE A 50 -9.98 -11.40 -3.64
N LEU A 51 -8.77 -11.89 -3.87
CA LEU A 51 -7.55 -11.12 -3.62
C LEU A 51 -7.47 -9.89 -4.54
N ALA A 52 -7.88 -10.02 -5.80
CA ALA A 52 -7.97 -8.91 -6.74
C ALA A 52 -8.90 -7.80 -6.23
N MET A 53 -10.09 -8.16 -5.77
CA MET A 53 -11.08 -7.20 -5.26
C MET A 53 -10.58 -6.50 -4.00
N VAL A 54 -10.05 -7.23 -3.04
CA VAL A 54 -9.48 -6.66 -1.81
C VAL A 54 -8.30 -5.75 -2.13
N HIS A 55 -7.43 -6.16 -3.06
CA HIS A 55 -6.28 -5.34 -3.48
C HIS A 55 -6.72 -3.99 -4.06
N VAL A 56 -7.74 -3.96 -4.91
CA VAL A 56 -8.26 -2.71 -5.47
C VAL A 56 -8.92 -1.84 -4.39
N ILE A 57 -9.75 -2.44 -3.54
CA ILE A 57 -10.51 -1.69 -2.53
C ILE A 57 -9.57 -1.11 -1.46
N VAL A 58 -8.66 -1.90 -0.93
CA VAL A 58 -7.82 -1.51 0.20
C VAL A 58 -6.57 -0.77 -0.27
N TYR A 59 -5.75 -1.41 -1.14
CA TYR A 59 -4.49 -0.79 -1.56
C TYR A 59 -4.72 0.42 -2.45
N THR A 60 -5.44 0.24 -3.55
CA THR A 60 -5.66 1.33 -4.52
C THR A 60 -6.69 2.33 -3.99
N GLY A 61 -7.79 1.86 -3.41
CA GLY A 61 -8.89 2.70 -2.95
C GLY A 61 -8.59 3.43 -1.64
N ALA A 62 -8.24 2.73 -0.57
CA ALA A 62 -8.08 3.36 0.74
C ALA A 62 -6.66 3.91 0.95
N ILE A 63 -5.63 3.08 0.81
CA ILE A 63 -4.26 3.45 1.19
C ILE A 63 -3.66 4.49 0.24
N LEU A 64 -3.70 4.24 -1.08
CA LEU A 64 -3.08 5.15 -2.04
C LEU A 64 -3.83 6.47 -2.20
N ILE A 65 -5.16 6.46 -2.12
CA ILE A 65 -5.95 7.69 -2.15
C ILE A 65 -5.68 8.52 -0.91
N LEU A 66 -5.63 7.89 0.28
CA LEU A 66 -5.26 8.60 1.50
C LEU A 66 -3.85 9.19 1.41
N MET A 67 -2.89 8.41 0.91
CA MET A 67 -1.52 8.87 0.69
C MET A 67 -1.46 10.05 -0.27
N LEU A 68 -2.19 10.00 -1.39
CA LEU A 68 -2.28 11.09 -2.35
C LEU A 68 -2.84 12.35 -1.70
N PHE A 69 -3.90 12.23 -0.89
CA PHE A 69 -4.50 13.33 -0.17
C PHE A 69 -3.53 13.96 0.84
N VAL A 70 -2.82 13.13 1.60
CA VAL A 70 -1.81 13.62 2.57
C VAL A 70 -0.67 14.35 1.87
N ILE A 71 -0.13 13.80 0.77
CA ILE A 71 0.95 14.45 0.01
C ILE A 71 0.48 15.78 -0.61
N MET A 72 -0.77 15.86 -1.04
CA MET A 72 -1.34 17.08 -1.59
C MET A 72 -1.51 18.16 -0.50
N LEU A 73 -1.80 17.76 0.76
CA LEU A 73 -1.89 18.70 1.88
C LEU A 73 -0.54 19.12 2.44
N LEU A 74 0.47 18.26 2.33
CA LEU A 74 1.83 18.60 2.71
C LEU A 74 2.43 19.55 1.66
N ASN A 75 2.69 20.78 2.07
CA ASN A 75 3.47 21.73 1.26
C ASN A 75 4.94 21.29 1.24
N MET A 76 5.25 20.35 0.34
CA MET A 76 6.62 19.85 0.13
C MET A 76 7.39 20.91 -0.69
N ASN A 77 7.88 21.94 -0.03
CA ASN A 77 8.92 22.77 -0.62
C ASN A 77 10.12 21.87 -0.95
N GLU A 78 10.58 21.93 -2.20
CA GLU A 78 11.80 21.25 -2.64
C GLU A 78 12.97 21.70 -1.76
N GLU A 79 13.23 20.94 -0.69
CA GLU A 79 14.54 21.03 -0.06
C GLU A 79 15.56 20.56 -1.08
N VAL A 80 16.51 21.44 -1.39
CA VAL A 80 17.63 21.14 -2.30
C VAL A 80 18.31 19.87 -1.80
N GLU A 81 17.99 18.73 -2.43
CA GLU A 81 18.56 17.44 -2.07
C GLU A 81 20.08 17.51 -2.23
N LYS A 82 20.78 17.57 -1.10
CA LYS A 82 22.25 17.53 -1.08
C LYS A 82 22.68 16.29 -1.86
N ARG A 83 23.45 16.49 -2.93
CA ARG A 83 23.96 15.41 -3.79
C ARG A 83 24.57 14.31 -2.94
N LYS A 84 23.97 13.15 -2.94
CA LYS A 84 24.48 11.98 -2.21
C LYS A 84 25.90 11.66 -2.68
N PRO A 85 26.82 11.33 -1.77
CA PRO A 85 28.20 11.02 -2.14
C PRO A 85 28.22 9.84 -3.13
N VAL A 86 29.19 9.88 -4.06
CA VAL A 86 29.34 8.88 -5.12
C VAL A 86 29.39 7.47 -4.54
N LEU A 87 30.00 7.29 -3.37
CA LEU A 87 30.09 6.02 -2.65
C LEU A 87 28.69 5.44 -2.32
N ALA A 88 27.74 6.26 -1.88
CA ALA A 88 26.37 5.83 -1.61
C ALA A 88 25.63 5.38 -2.90
N ARG A 89 25.96 5.97 -4.05
CA ARG A 89 25.38 5.56 -5.33
C ARG A 89 25.96 4.21 -5.78
N ILE A 90 27.26 4.00 -5.64
CA ILE A 90 27.92 2.73 -5.98
C ILE A 90 27.40 1.61 -5.09
N SER A 91 27.33 1.82 -3.77
CA SER A 91 26.79 0.82 -2.83
C SER A 91 25.34 0.45 -3.15
N ALA A 92 24.50 1.40 -3.52
CA ALA A 92 23.11 1.14 -3.90
C ALA A 92 23.02 0.28 -5.18
N VAL A 93 23.86 0.55 -6.20
CA VAL A 93 23.88 -0.25 -7.42
C VAL A 93 24.37 -1.67 -7.17
N VAL A 94 25.44 -1.83 -6.37
CA VAL A 94 25.98 -3.15 -6.02
C VAL A 94 24.96 -3.96 -5.23
N THR A 95 24.33 -3.36 -4.21
CA THR A 95 23.32 -4.04 -3.38
C THR A 95 22.08 -4.40 -4.19
N GLY A 96 21.59 -3.48 -5.01
CA GLY A 96 20.44 -3.73 -5.89
C GLY A 96 20.73 -4.81 -6.94
N GLY A 97 21.93 -4.81 -7.54
CA GLY A 97 22.36 -5.84 -8.48
C GLY A 97 22.50 -7.22 -7.84
N LEU A 98 23.07 -7.29 -6.64
CA LEU A 98 23.17 -8.54 -5.89
C LEU A 98 21.80 -9.10 -5.52
N LEU A 99 20.89 -8.24 -5.06
CA LEU A 99 19.51 -8.62 -4.73
C LEU A 99 18.77 -9.14 -5.96
N LEU A 100 18.90 -8.47 -7.10
CA LEU A 100 18.34 -8.92 -8.37
C LEU A 100 18.86 -10.30 -8.77
N LEU A 101 20.19 -10.53 -8.62
CA LEU A 101 20.83 -11.80 -8.95
C LEU A 101 20.31 -12.94 -8.06
N VAL A 102 20.17 -12.69 -6.76
CA VAL A 102 19.61 -13.67 -5.80
C VAL A 102 18.16 -14.00 -6.15
N LEU A 103 17.33 -13.01 -6.48
CA LEU A 103 15.94 -13.23 -6.89
C LEU A 103 15.86 -14.04 -8.18
N LEU A 104 16.69 -13.75 -9.19
CA LEU A 104 16.74 -14.52 -10.42
C LEU A 104 17.21 -15.97 -10.20
N ALA A 105 18.17 -16.19 -9.30
CA ALA A 105 18.59 -17.54 -8.93
C ALA A 105 17.49 -18.32 -8.22
N ALA A 106 16.80 -17.68 -7.27
CA ALA A 106 15.69 -18.27 -6.53
C ALA A 106 14.51 -18.65 -7.44
N THR A 107 14.16 -17.77 -8.39
CA THR A 107 13.08 -18.08 -9.36
C THR A 107 13.45 -19.23 -10.29
N ARG A 108 14.71 -19.34 -10.72
CA ARG A 108 15.17 -20.48 -11.53
C ARG A 108 15.12 -21.80 -10.76
N GLN A 109 15.46 -21.81 -9.48
CA GLN A 109 15.33 -23.02 -8.64
C GLN A 109 13.86 -23.36 -8.37
N GLY A 110 13.00 -22.35 -8.13
CA GLY A 110 11.57 -22.55 -7.91
C GLY A 110 10.84 -23.15 -9.12
N LEU A 111 11.28 -22.85 -10.35
CA LEU A 111 10.74 -23.44 -11.57
C LEU A 111 11.04 -24.96 -11.69
N ASN A 112 12.11 -25.44 -11.04
CA ASN A 112 12.44 -26.86 -10.99
C ASN A 112 11.72 -27.62 -9.86
N LEU A 113 11.20 -26.93 -8.86
CA LEU A 113 10.31 -27.45 -7.84
C LEU A 113 8.90 -27.46 -8.42
N SER A 114 8.70 -28.37 -9.36
CA SER A 114 7.47 -28.72 -10.05
C SER A 114 6.20 -28.11 -9.49
N ALA A 115 5.46 -27.46 -10.33
CA ALA A 115 4.03 -27.22 -10.22
C ALA A 115 3.24 -28.54 -10.04
N SER A 116 3.49 -29.29 -8.99
CA SER A 116 2.76 -30.48 -8.55
C SER A 116 1.67 -30.10 -7.55
N GLY A 117 1.30 -28.84 -7.51
CA GLY A 117 0.08 -28.39 -6.90
C GLY A 117 -0.98 -28.38 -7.98
N ASP A 118 -1.81 -29.41 -8.01
CA ASP A 118 -3.08 -29.36 -8.70
C ASP A 118 -3.82 -28.13 -8.17
N LEU A 119 -3.74 -27.02 -8.91
CA LEU A 119 -4.54 -25.83 -8.69
C LEU A 119 -5.99 -26.18 -9.07
N ALA A 120 -6.53 -27.20 -8.39
CA ALA A 120 -7.90 -27.61 -8.51
C ALA A 120 -8.77 -26.37 -8.35
N GLY A 121 -9.54 -26.08 -9.40
CA GLY A 121 -10.22 -24.83 -9.64
C GLY A 121 -11.19 -24.41 -8.53
N GLY A 122 -10.67 -23.88 -7.47
CA GLY A 122 -11.46 -23.41 -6.33
C GLY A 122 -10.66 -22.75 -5.20
N THR A 123 -9.35 -22.85 -5.21
CA THR A 123 -8.48 -22.31 -4.15
C THR A 123 -8.57 -20.77 -4.01
N GLY A 124 -8.85 -20.06 -5.09
CA GLY A 124 -9.04 -18.60 -5.08
C GLY A 124 -10.45 -18.13 -4.74
N LEU A 125 -11.40 -19.06 -4.52
CA LEU A 125 -12.78 -18.73 -4.18
C LEU A 125 -12.91 -18.29 -2.71
N VAL A 126 -13.74 -17.27 -2.47
CA VAL A 126 -14.02 -16.71 -1.13
C VAL A 126 -14.39 -17.80 -0.12
N LYS A 127 -15.18 -18.79 -0.55
CA LYS A 127 -15.64 -19.90 0.30
C LYS A 127 -14.46 -20.74 0.83
N HIS A 128 -13.50 -21.06 -0.03
CA HIS A 128 -12.34 -21.85 0.37
C HIS A 128 -11.44 -21.06 1.32
N ILE A 129 -11.14 -19.79 0.98
CA ILE A 129 -10.36 -18.89 1.83
C ILE A 129 -11.01 -18.74 3.19
N GLY A 130 -12.33 -18.51 3.25
CA GLY A 130 -13.07 -18.42 4.51
C GLY A 130 -12.96 -19.68 5.35
N THR A 131 -13.09 -20.86 4.74
CA THR A 131 -12.99 -22.13 5.47
C THR A 131 -11.62 -22.33 6.08
N VAL A 132 -10.54 -22.06 5.34
CA VAL A 132 -9.16 -22.18 5.81
C VAL A 132 -8.87 -21.14 6.89
N LEU A 133 -9.33 -19.88 6.70
CA LEU A 133 -9.13 -18.79 7.63
C LEU A 133 -9.75 -19.09 9.02
N PHE A 134 -10.97 -19.61 9.03
CA PHE A 134 -11.69 -19.91 10.29
C PHE A 134 -11.36 -21.27 10.92
N ARG A 135 -10.68 -22.18 10.20
CA ARG A 135 -10.27 -23.48 10.75
C ARG A 135 -8.81 -23.54 11.13
N GLU A 136 -7.94 -23.08 10.25
CA GLU A 136 -6.48 -23.23 10.41
C GLU A 136 -5.83 -21.94 10.91
N PHE A 137 -6.35 -20.76 10.50
CA PHE A 137 -5.77 -19.46 10.80
C PHE A 137 -6.66 -18.59 11.71
N LEU A 138 -7.45 -19.21 12.60
CA LEU A 138 -8.34 -18.49 13.51
C LEU A 138 -7.59 -17.51 14.42
N ILE A 139 -6.48 -17.92 15.01
CA ILE A 139 -5.70 -17.07 15.94
C ILE A 139 -5.10 -15.85 15.23
N PRO A 140 -4.40 -15.96 14.09
CA PRO A 140 -3.97 -14.79 13.33
C PRO A 140 -5.11 -13.88 12.91
N PHE A 141 -6.27 -14.43 12.56
CA PHE A 141 -7.46 -13.66 12.22
C PHE A 141 -7.97 -12.84 13.41
N GLU A 142 -8.05 -13.44 14.60
CA GLU A 142 -8.47 -12.76 15.81
C GLU A 142 -7.50 -11.64 16.22
N LEU A 143 -6.18 -11.91 16.16
CA LEU A 143 -5.16 -10.89 16.41
C LEU A 143 -5.26 -9.71 15.44
N SER A 144 -5.57 -9.97 14.17
CA SER A 144 -5.78 -8.91 13.18
C SER A 144 -7.00 -8.04 13.51
N SER A 145 -8.07 -8.62 14.07
CA SER A 145 -9.25 -7.86 14.48
C SER A 145 -8.96 -6.90 15.64
N VAL A 146 -8.13 -7.31 16.61
CA VAL A 146 -7.65 -6.46 17.71
C VAL A 146 -6.77 -5.32 17.16
N LEU A 147 -5.93 -5.62 16.17
CA LEU A 147 -5.11 -4.61 15.50
C LEU A 147 -5.97 -3.55 14.80
N PHE A 148 -7.04 -3.95 14.11
CA PHE A 148 -8.00 -3.02 13.50
C PHE A 148 -8.69 -2.13 14.53
N LEU A 149 -9.15 -2.70 15.66
CA LEU A 149 -9.73 -1.93 16.75
C LEU A 149 -8.75 -0.89 17.31
N SER A 150 -7.52 -1.29 17.55
CA SER A 150 -6.46 -0.40 18.02
C SER A 150 -6.17 0.73 17.02
N ALA A 151 -6.09 0.41 15.73
CA ALA A 151 -5.88 1.38 14.67
C ALA A 151 -7.03 2.40 14.56
N MET A 152 -8.29 1.93 14.68
CA MET A 152 -9.46 2.82 14.68
C MET A 152 -9.48 3.74 15.90
N ALA A 153 -9.17 3.22 17.10
CA ALA A 153 -9.09 4.02 18.31
C ALA A 153 -7.97 5.07 18.19
N GLY A 154 -6.81 4.70 17.70
CA GLY A 154 -5.69 5.62 17.44
C GLY A 154 -6.04 6.72 16.44
N ALA A 155 -6.67 6.37 15.32
CA ALA A 155 -7.11 7.33 14.31
C ALA A 155 -8.14 8.32 14.89
N MET A 156 -9.08 7.84 15.70
CA MET A 156 -10.09 8.70 16.35
C MET A 156 -9.46 9.65 17.36
N MET A 157 -8.47 9.19 18.14
CA MET A 157 -7.72 10.04 19.08
C MET A 157 -6.95 11.14 18.36
N LEU A 158 -6.29 10.82 17.24
CA LEU A 158 -5.56 11.80 16.45
C LEU A 158 -6.47 12.80 15.72
N ALA A 159 -7.66 12.37 15.33
CA ALA A 159 -8.65 13.23 14.66
C ALA A 159 -9.39 14.17 15.62
N LYS A 160 -9.37 13.90 16.94
CA LYS A 160 -10.02 14.72 17.93
C LYS A 160 -9.29 16.06 18.06
N LYS A 161 -9.94 17.12 17.62
CA LYS A 161 -9.49 18.50 17.86
C LYS A 161 -9.64 18.79 19.35
N ASP A 162 -8.56 19.21 20.03
CA ASP A 162 -8.65 19.70 21.40
C ASP A 162 -9.60 20.89 21.45
N GLY A 163 -10.79 20.68 21.96
CA GLY A 163 -11.82 21.71 22.13
C GLY A 163 -11.58 22.58 23.37
N THR A 164 -10.42 23.15 23.50
CA THR A 164 -10.15 24.27 24.42
C THR A 164 -10.30 25.58 23.65
N GLU A 165 -11.46 25.81 23.07
CA GLU A 165 -11.90 27.16 22.86
C GLU A 165 -12.45 27.62 24.22
N HIS A 166 -11.60 28.30 25.01
CA HIS A 166 -12.06 29.12 26.10
C HIS A 166 -13.02 30.14 25.48
N ILE A 167 -14.33 29.92 25.69
CA ILE A 167 -15.32 30.96 25.45
C ILE A 167 -14.94 32.07 26.42
N ASN A 168 -14.19 33.05 25.94
CA ASN A 168 -14.04 34.34 26.62
C ASN A 168 -15.42 34.99 26.58
N LEU A 169 -16.22 34.70 27.59
CA LEU A 169 -17.41 35.47 27.88
C LEU A 169 -16.90 36.89 28.24
N PRO A 170 -17.42 37.93 27.58
CA PRO A 170 -17.12 39.28 27.98
C PRO A 170 -17.52 39.47 29.45
N PRO A 171 -16.74 40.21 30.25
CA PRO A 171 -17.09 40.45 31.62
C PRO A 171 -18.49 41.07 31.70
N SER A 172 -19.37 40.45 32.46
CA SER A 172 -20.70 40.98 32.75
C SER A 172 -20.50 42.42 33.25
N SER A 173 -21.03 43.39 32.51
CA SER A 173 -21.14 44.76 32.97
C SER A 173 -21.94 44.77 34.27
N GLU A 174 -21.31 44.95 35.38
CA GLU A 174 -22.00 45.32 36.62
C GLU A 174 -22.76 46.62 36.36
N PRO A 175 -24.04 46.72 36.75
CA PRO A 175 -24.74 47.98 36.71
C PRO A 175 -24.18 48.90 37.78
N ASP A 176 -23.67 50.06 37.34
CA ASP A 176 -23.37 51.18 38.24
C ASP A 176 -24.61 51.50 39.08
N GLU A 177 -24.56 51.24 40.38
CA GLU A 177 -25.49 51.78 41.34
C GLU A 177 -25.14 53.24 41.57
N ALA A 178 -26.08 54.13 41.15
CA ALA A 178 -26.16 55.53 41.51
C ALA A 178 -26.91 55.74 42.81
#